data_d602fccd2d44bd721fba53fe30ca578b
#
_entry.id   d602fccd2d44bd721fba53fe30ca578b
#
_cell.length_a   1.000
_cell.length_b   1.000
_cell.length_c   1.000
_cell.angle_alpha   90.00
_cell.angle_beta   90.00
_cell.angle_gamma   90.00
#
_symmetry.space_group_name_H-M   'P 1'
#
loop_
_entity.id
_entity.type
_entity.pdbx_description
1 polymer ?
#
loop_
_entity_poly.entity_id
_entity_poly.type
_entity_poly.pdbx_seq_one_letter_code
_entity_poly.pdbx_strand_id
1 'polypeptide(L)'
;YYKVPFSLEGVELDGSGLPTGIFRRNANYVLRSNVLRSLPDEFRMEAIHLAMSRLLENGITTVAAIEGGWLFDDRDAEFIYAHSGEFPVDMPLFYQTMDLAKVWKLGLRRVGGNIMVDGTLSSHSAALSAPYADRPDYRGQIFLPQDGLDEFVQQCYRQDMQLALYSIGDRAIESVLLAHERAIRQ
;
A
#
# COMPACT_ATOMS: atom_id res chain seq x y z
N TYR A 1 21.92 1.33 -11.69
CA TYR A 1 21.01 1.22 -10.53
C TYR A 1 19.66 1.91 -10.81
N TYR A 2 19.00 1.53 -11.93
CA TYR A 2 17.63 1.95 -12.26
C TYR A 2 17.36 3.46 -12.03
N LYS A 3 18.33 4.30 -12.44
CA LYS A 3 18.26 5.78 -12.38
C LYS A 3 18.00 6.35 -10.97
N VAL A 4 18.44 5.68 -9.91
CA VAL A 4 18.43 6.24 -8.54
C VAL A 4 19.67 7.14 -8.39
N PRO A 5 19.51 8.44 -8.10
CA PRO A 5 20.65 9.31 -7.83
C PRO A 5 21.41 8.85 -6.58
N PHE A 6 22.74 8.77 -6.64
CA PHE A 6 23.56 8.38 -5.49
C PHE A 6 23.50 9.37 -4.33
N SER A 7 23.16 10.62 -4.63
CA SER A 7 22.96 11.68 -3.63
C SER A 7 21.60 11.59 -2.90
N LEU A 8 20.72 10.66 -3.30
CA LEU A 8 19.41 10.50 -2.67
C LEU A 8 19.59 9.93 -1.26
N GLU A 9 18.94 10.56 -0.28
CA GLU A 9 18.92 10.05 1.10
C GLU A 9 18.43 8.60 1.14
N GLY A 10 19.22 7.76 1.81
CA GLY A 10 18.95 6.33 1.94
C GLY A 10 19.75 5.45 0.97
N VAL A 11 20.54 6.01 0.06
CA VAL A 11 21.57 5.26 -0.69
C VAL A 11 22.78 5.08 0.20
N GLU A 12 23.15 3.82 0.50
CA GLU A 12 24.36 3.52 1.25
C GLU A 12 25.56 3.49 0.32
N LEU A 13 26.59 4.30 0.63
CA LEU A 13 27.81 4.41 -0.16
C LEU A 13 28.98 3.75 0.56
N ASP A 14 29.91 3.19 -0.17
CA ASP A 14 31.18 2.68 0.34
C ASP A 14 32.22 3.81 0.53
N GLY A 15 33.42 3.46 1.00
CA GLY A 15 34.50 4.41 1.21
C GLY A 15 35.04 5.10 -0.05
N SER A 16 34.67 4.64 -1.24
CA SER A 16 34.99 5.25 -2.54
C SER A 16 33.85 6.10 -3.10
N GLY A 17 32.72 6.18 -2.39
CA GLY A 17 31.53 6.93 -2.82
C GLY A 17 30.66 6.16 -3.82
N LEU A 18 30.84 4.85 -3.97
CA LEU A 18 30.00 4.00 -4.81
C LEU A 18 28.90 3.33 -3.98
N PRO A 19 27.71 3.08 -4.58
CA PRO A 19 26.62 2.40 -3.89
C PRO A 19 27.02 0.98 -3.48
N THR A 20 26.78 0.63 -2.22
CA THR A 20 26.96 -0.73 -1.67
C THR A 20 25.90 -1.72 -2.18
N GLY A 21 24.82 -1.23 -2.80
CA GLY A 21 23.64 -2.01 -3.15
C GLY A 21 22.52 -1.95 -2.10
N ILE A 22 22.74 -1.28 -0.99
CA ILE A 22 21.74 -1.10 0.05
C ILE A 22 21.01 0.23 -0.15
N PHE A 23 19.70 0.14 -0.31
CA PHE A 23 18.79 1.28 -0.48
C PHE A 23 17.77 1.28 0.66
N ARG A 24 17.64 2.40 1.37
CA ARG A 24 16.73 2.54 2.51
C ARG A 24 15.72 3.65 2.26
N ARG A 25 14.57 3.60 2.95
CA ARG A 25 13.56 4.66 2.95
C ARG A 25 13.20 5.13 1.53
N ASN A 26 13.33 6.42 1.26
CA ASN A 26 12.99 7.02 -0.02
C ASN A 26 13.81 6.46 -1.20
N ALA A 27 15.09 6.15 -0.99
CA ALA A 27 15.92 5.52 -2.03
C ALA A 27 15.42 4.13 -2.42
N ASN A 28 14.97 3.32 -1.45
CA ASN A 28 14.33 2.03 -1.75
C ASN A 28 13.02 2.20 -2.51
N TYR A 29 12.21 3.19 -2.13
CA TYR A 29 10.96 3.49 -2.84
C TYR A 29 11.21 3.86 -4.29
N VAL A 30 12.13 4.80 -4.57
CA VAL A 30 12.48 5.23 -5.93
C VAL A 30 13.04 4.06 -6.76
N LEU A 31 13.90 3.22 -6.16
CA LEU A 31 14.43 2.03 -6.82
C LEU A 31 13.30 1.07 -7.22
N ARG A 32 12.42 0.74 -6.28
CA ARG A 32 11.28 -0.17 -6.54
C ARG A 32 10.37 0.35 -7.64
N SER A 33 9.97 1.63 -7.56
CA SER A 33 9.12 2.24 -8.57
C SER A 33 9.75 2.19 -9.95
N ASN A 34 11.05 2.47 -10.06
CA ASN A 34 11.75 2.41 -11.34
C ASN A 34 11.84 0.97 -11.89
N VAL A 35 12.04 -0.02 -11.01
CA VAL A 35 12.02 -1.45 -11.39
C VAL A 35 10.63 -1.85 -11.89
N LEU A 36 9.60 -1.58 -11.12
CA LEU A 36 8.22 -1.95 -11.46
C LEU A 36 7.76 -1.33 -12.78
N ARG A 37 8.12 -0.05 -13.02
CA ARG A 37 7.83 0.63 -14.28
C ARG A 37 8.56 0.02 -15.50
N SER A 38 9.70 -0.62 -15.27
CA SER A 38 10.48 -1.24 -16.35
C SER A 38 10.02 -2.65 -16.71
N LEU A 39 9.14 -3.27 -15.91
CA LEU A 39 8.66 -4.62 -16.17
C LEU A 39 7.73 -4.65 -17.40
N PRO A 40 7.98 -5.55 -18.36
CA PRO A 40 7.06 -5.77 -19.49
C PRO A 40 5.70 -6.32 -19.02
N ASP A 41 4.66 -6.10 -19.80
CA ASP A 41 3.32 -6.60 -19.48
C ASP A 41 3.24 -8.13 -19.57
N GLU A 42 3.99 -8.75 -20.45
CA GLU A 42 4.12 -10.20 -20.55
C GLU A 42 4.66 -10.82 -19.27
N PHE A 43 5.65 -10.17 -18.64
CA PHE A 43 6.19 -10.62 -17.35
C PHE A 43 5.17 -10.47 -16.21
N ARG A 44 4.40 -9.38 -16.21
CA ARG A 44 3.30 -9.19 -15.25
C ARG A 44 2.26 -10.28 -15.39
N MET A 45 1.84 -10.58 -16.61
CA MET A 45 0.85 -11.61 -16.89
C MET A 45 1.33 -13.00 -16.43
N GLU A 46 2.58 -13.36 -16.76
CA GLU A 46 3.18 -14.62 -16.33
C GLU A 46 3.24 -14.74 -14.81
N ALA A 47 3.66 -13.67 -14.12
CA ALA A 47 3.73 -13.64 -12.66
C ALA A 47 2.34 -13.81 -12.02
N ILE A 48 1.31 -13.15 -12.56
CA ILE A 48 -0.07 -13.25 -12.08
C ILE A 48 -0.60 -14.68 -12.31
N HIS A 49 -0.41 -15.26 -13.48
CA HIS A 49 -0.85 -16.64 -13.76
C HIS A 49 -0.16 -17.66 -12.86
N LEU A 50 1.14 -17.48 -12.58
CA LEU A 50 1.85 -18.33 -11.64
C LEU A 50 1.27 -18.21 -10.22
N ALA A 51 1.00 -16.98 -9.76
CA ALA A 51 0.37 -16.76 -8.46
C ALA A 51 -1.02 -17.40 -8.39
N MET A 52 -1.84 -17.21 -9.42
CA MET A 52 -3.18 -17.80 -9.49
C MET A 52 -3.18 -19.31 -9.49
N SER A 53 -2.24 -19.95 -10.20
CA SER A 53 -2.10 -21.41 -10.17
C SER A 53 -1.85 -21.89 -8.73
N ARG A 54 -0.99 -21.19 -7.99
CA ARG A 54 -0.72 -21.50 -6.57
C ARG A 54 -1.93 -21.28 -5.67
N LEU A 55 -2.72 -20.25 -5.92
CA LEU A 55 -3.96 -19.99 -5.19
C LEU A 55 -4.96 -21.13 -5.41
N LEU A 56 -5.18 -21.52 -6.66
CA LEU A 56 -6.10 -22.62 -7.02
C LEU A 56 -5.65 -23.97 -6.45
N GLU A 57 -4.36 -24.30 -6.47
CA GLU A 57 -3.80 -25.50 -5.85
C GLU A 57 -4.13 -25.57 -4.34
N ASN A 58 -4.33 -24.43 -3.69
CA ASN A 58 -4.72 -24.32 -2.29
C ASN A 58 -6.21 -24.06 -2.07
N GLY A 59 -7.05 -24.21 -3.10
CA GLY A 59 -8.50 -24.02 -3.01
C GLY A 59 -8.96 -22.56 -2.87
N ILE A 60 -8.08 -21.58 -3.16
CA ILE A 60 -8.40 -20.16 -3.08
C ILE A 60 -8.93 -19.71 -4.44
N THR A 61 -10.20 -19.30 -4.48
CA THR A 61 -10.90 -18.88 -5.70
C THR A 61 -11.15 -17.38 -5.78
N THR A 62 -10.92 -16.66 -4.68
CA THR A 62 -11.04 -15.18 -4.62
C THR A 62 -9.90 -14.61 -3.80
N VAL A 63 -9.25 -13.55 -4.30
CA VAL A 63 -8.18 -12.84 -3.60
C VAL A 63 -8.31 -11.34 -3.84
N ALA A 64 -8.30 -10.54 -2.78
CA ALA A 64 -8.29 -9.09 -2.92
C ALA A 64 -6.92 -8.63 -3.46
N ALA A 65 -6.91 -8.03 -4.64
CA ALA A 65 -5.74 -7.37 -5.18
C ALA A 65 -5.63 -5.96 -4.60
N ILE A 66 -4.47 -5.63 -4.05
CA ILE A 66 -4.18 -4.32 -3.47
C ILE A 66 -3.01 -3.74 -4.26
N GLU A 67 -3.33 -2.94 -5.28
CA GLU A 67 -2.35 -2.52 -6.28
C GLU A 67 -2.41 -1.03 -6.57
N GLY A 68 -1.31 -0.50 -7.11
CA GLY A 68 -1.18 0.91 -7.45
C GLY A 68 -0.68 1.79 -6.31
N GLY A 69 -0.73 3.11 -6.52
CA GLY A 69 -0.31 4.09 -5.54
C GLY A 69 1.21 4.19 -5.37
N TRP A 70 1.60 4.78 -4.27
CA TRP A 70 3.01 5.11 -4.02
C TRP A 70 3.88 3.93 -3.58
N LEU A 71 3.30 2.83 -3.05
CA LEU A 71 4.04 1.62 -2.70
C LEU A 71 4.30 0.69 -3.89
N PHE A 72 3.42 0.76 -4.89
CA PHE A 72 3.49 0.03 -6.14
C PHE A 72 3.36 1.03 -7.30
N ASP A 73 3.24 0.58 -8.53
CA ASP A 73 3.01 1.46 -9.66
C ASP A 73 1.52 1.48 -10.03
N ASP A 74 0.98 2.62 -10.40
CA ASP A 74 -0.43 2.73 -10.85
C ASP A 74 -0.71 1.82 -12.07
N ARG A 75 0.29 1.56 -12.89
CA ARG A 75 0.23 0.63 -14.02
C ARG A 75 -0.16 -0.78 -13.59
N ASP A 76 0.22 -1.23 -12.39
CA ASP A 76 -0.15 -2.57 -11.91
C ASP A 76 -1.66 -2.65 -11.64
N ALA A 77 -2.27 -1.61 -11.06
CA ALA A 77 -3.72 -1.55 -10.89
C ALA A 77 -4.47 -1.47 -12.24
N GLU A 78 -3.98 -0.63 -13.15
CA GLU A 78 -4.54 -0.48 -14.49
C GLU A 78 -4.45 -1.80 -15.28
N PHE A 79 -3.33 -2.51 -15.18
CA PHE A 79 -3.10 -3.81 -15.80
C PHE A 79 -4.06 -4.88 -15.29
N ILE A 80 -4.18 -5.04 -13.98
CA ILE A 80 -5.10 -6.00 -13.36
C ILE A 80 -6.54 -5.68 -13.74
N TYR A 81 -6.92 -4.42 -13.73
CA TYR A 81 -8.26 -4.00 -14.14
C TYR A 81 -8.56 -4.37 -15.60
N ALA A 82 -7.63 -4.09 -16.51
CA ALA A 82 -7.80 -4.36 -17.94
C ALA A 82 -7.93 -5.86 -18.25
N HIS A 83 -7.27 -6.72 -17.48
CA HIS A 83 -7.22 -8.16 -17.70
C HIS A 83 -8.10 -8.97 -16.72
N SER A 84 -8.91 -8.32 -15.90
CA SER A 84 -9.70 -8.98 -14.83
C SER A 84 -10.59 -10.12 -15.31
N GLY A 85 -11.11 -10.05 -16.54
CA GLY A 85 -11.93 -11.09 -17.16
C GLY A 85 -11.15 -12.32 -17.67
N GLU A 86 -9.82 -12.27 -17.70
CA GLU A 86 -8.96 -13.35 -18.20
C GLU A 86 -8.46 -14.25 -17.05
N PHE A 87 -8.67 -13.84 -15.81
CA PHE A 87 -8.11 -14.51 -14.65
C PHE A 87 -9.02 -15.63 -14.13
N PRO A 88 -8.47 -16.82 -13.82
CA PRO A 88 -9.26 -17.94 -13.30
C PRO A 88 -9.61 -17.81 -11.80
N VAL A 89 -9.06 -16.79 -11.11
CA VAL A 89 -9.34 -16.44 -9.71
C VAL A 89 -10.03 -15.09 -9.70
N ASP A 90 -11.13 -14.95 -8.96
CA ASP A 90 -11.79 -13.65 -8.79
C ASP A 90 -10.88 -12.69 -8.02
N MET A 91 -10.64 -11.49 -8.59
CA MET A 91 -9.71 -10.50 -8.03
C MET A 91 -10.39 -9.14 -7.82
N PRO A 92 -11.18 -8.96 -6.74
CA PRO A 92 -11.64 -7.63 -6.37
C PRO A 92 -10.46 -6.69 -6.13
N LEU A 93 -10.33 -5.68 -6.99
CA LEU A 93 -9.23 -4.72 -6.96
C LEU A 93 -9.53 -3.58 -6.00
N PHE A 94 -8.67 -3.39 -5.00
CA PHE A 94 -8.56 -2.18 -4.19
C PHE A 94 -7.43 -1.31 -4.76
N TYR A 95 -7.79 -0.16 -5.31
CA TYR A 95 -6.79 0.76 -5.83
C TYR A 95 -6.14 1.51 -4.67
N GLN A 96 -4.86 1.26 -4.46
CA GLN A 96 -4.09 1.81 -3.35
C GLN A 96 -3.70 3.27 -3.57
N THR A 97 -4.67 4.13 -3.46
CA THR A 97 -4.51 5.59 -3.63
C THR A 97 -5.44 6.34 -2.68
N MET A 98 -5.10 7.57 -2.33
CA MET A 98 -6.02 8.51 -1.69
C MET A 98 -6.69 9.46 -2.71
N ASP A 99 -6.28 9.39 -3.98
CA ASP A 99 -6.88 10.14 -5.07
C ASP A 99 -8.09 9.38 -5.63
N LEU A 100 -9.29 9.72 -5.16
CA LEU A 100 -10.54 9.07 -5.57
C LEU A 100 -10.87 9.29 -7.06
N ALA A 101 -10.34 10.36 -7.68
CA ALA A 101 -10.54 10.57 -9.10
C ALA A 101 -9.90 9.47 -9.96
N LYS A 102 -8.76 8.93 -9.54
CA LYS A 102 -8.14 7.77 -10.20
C LYS A 102 -9.00 6.52 -10.10
N VAL A 103 -9.62 6.28 -8.93
CA VAL A 103 -10.53 5.15 -8.70
C VAL A 103 -11.74 5.23 -9.61
N TRP A 104 -12.36 6.42 -9.68
CA TRP A 104 -13.50 6.69 -10.55
C TRP A 104 -13.17 6.55 -12.03
N LYS A 105 -11.99 7.00 -12.46
CA LYS A 105 -11.55 6.90 -13.85
C LYS A 105 -11.55 5.46 -14.36
N LEU A 106 -11.25 4.50 -13.48
CA LEU A 106 -11.30 3.07 -13.79
C LEU A 106 -12.70 2.45 -13.53
N GLY A 107 -13.70 3.23 -13.11
CA GLY A 107 -15.02 2.68 -12.76
C GLY A 107 -15.03 1.82 -11.51
N LEU A 108 -13.99 1.87 -10.69
CA LEU A 108 -13.86 1.10 -9.46
C LEU A 108 -14.63 1.74 -8.31
N ARG A 109 -14.97 0.93 -7.30
CA ARG A 109 -15.62 1.32 -6.05
C ARG A 109 -14.84 0.89 -4.81
N ARG A 110 -13.62 0.37 -4.98
CA ARG A 110 -12.76 -0.09 -3.90
C ARG A 110 -11.47 0.70 -3.89
N VAL A 111 -11.11 1.20 -2.73
CA VAL A 111 -9.98 2.11 -2.54
C VAL A 111 -9.17 1.74 -1.30
N GLY A 112 -7.86 1.97 -1.35
CA GLY A 112 -6.96 1.71 -0.24
C GLY A 112 -6.40 0.31 -0.24
N GLY A 113 -6.41 -0.32 0.94
CA GLY A 113 -5.82 -1.64 1.19
C GLY A 113 -4.54 -1.54 2.01
N ASN A 114 -3.49 -0.94 1.50
CA ASN A 114 -2.23 -0.74 2.20
C ASN A 114 -1.86 0.76 2.39
N ILE A 115 -2.88 1.61 2.50
CA ILE A 115 -2.68 2.98 2.99
C ILE A 115 -2.40 2.88 4.48
N MET A 116 -1.16 3.15 4.85
CA MET A 116 -0.65 2.90 6.20
C MET A 116 -1.05 4.03 7.15
N VAL A 117 -1.88 3.72 8.14
CA VAL A 117 -2.17 4.62 9.26
C VAL A 117 -1.02 4.58 10.27
N ASP A 118 -0.41 3.41 10.44
CA ASP A 118 0.80 3.18 11.24
C ASP A 118 1.70 2.12 10.59
N GLY A 119 2.68 1.61 11.33
CA GLY A 119 3.61 0.59 10.83
C GLY A 119 3.43 -0.78 11.48
N THR A 120 4.52 -1.54 11.60
CA THR A 120 4.51 -2.93 12.10
C THR A 120 5.04 -3.04 13.52
N LEU A 121 4.62 -4.08 14.26
CA LEU A 121 5.17 -4.41 15.59
C LEU A 121 6.67 -4.75 15.52
N SER A 122 7.07 -5.53 14.52
CA SER A 122 8.46 -5.97 14.35
C SER A 122 9.46 -4.84 14.13
N SER A 123 9.02 -3.71 13.58
CA SER A 123 9.84 -2.50 13.40
C SER A 123 9.61 -1.44 14.48
N HIS A 124 8.83 -1.75 15.53
CA HIS A 124 8.38 -0.82 16.57
C HIS A 124 7.65 0.41 16.02
N SER A 125 7.06 0.33 14.84
CA SER A 125 6.36 1.44 14.20
C SER A 125 4.83 1.35 14.28
N ALA A 126 4.28 0.24 14.77
CA ALA A 126 2.86 0.15 15.11
C ALA A 126 2.54 1.11 16.26
N ALA A 127 1.47 1.91 16.12
CA ALA A 127 1.11 2.94 17.08
C ALA A 127 0.29 2.35 18.23
N LEU A 128 0.89 2.28 19.42
CA LEU A 128 0.31 1.67 20.60
C LEU A 128 -0.18 2.71 21.61
N SER A 129 -1.23 2.37 22.37
CA SER A 129 -1.71 3.15 23.50
C SER A 129 -0.74 3.09 24.69
N ALA A 130 -0.07 1.95 24.88
CA ALA A 130 1.00 1.75 25.86
C ALA A 130 2.38 1.69 25.20
N PRO A 131 3.48 1.97 25.91
CA PRO A 131 4.82 1.79 25.37
C PRO A 131 5.12 0.34 25.00
N TYR A 132 6.05 0.11 24.08
CA TYR A 132 6.61 -1.21 23.82
C TYR A 132 7.29 -1.77 25.05
N ALA A 133 7.14 -3.06 25.32
CA ALA A 133 7.72 -3.70 26.52
C ALA A 133 9.26 -3.60 26.57
N ASP A 134 9.90 -3.65 25.40
CA ASP A 134 11.35 -3.52 25.21
C ASP A 134 11.82 -2.08 24.93
N ARG A 135 10.87 -1.12 24.83
CA ARG A 135 11.14 0.32 24.63
C ARG A 135 10.15 1.17 25.42
N PRO A 136 10.35 1.34 26.74
CA PRO A 136 9.38 1.96 27.64
C PRO A 136 9.07 3.43 27.35
N ASP A 137 9.90 4.13 26.57
CA ASP A 137 9.70 5.53 26.20
C ASP A 137 9.13 5.70 24.79
N TYR A 138 8.76 4.59 24.11
CA TYR A 138 8.34 4.65 22.71
C TYR A 138 7.03 3.87 22.47
N ARG A 139 6.10 4.49 21.75
CA ARG A 139 4.75 3.97 21.46
C ARG A 139 4.45 3.79 19.99
N GLY A 140 5.47 3.73 19.13
CA GLY A 140 5.26 3.70 17.68
C GLY A 140 4.88 5.06 17.09
N GLN A 141 4.40 5.04 15.87
CA GLN A 141 4.17 6.26 15.09
C GLN A 141 2.88 6.18 14.27
N ILE A 142 2.07 7.24 14.29
CA ILE A 142 0.98 7.47 13.33
C ILE A 142 1.59 8.13 12.08
N PHE A 143 1.36 7.54 10.91
CA PHE A 143 1.82 8.07 9.62
C PHE A 143 0.76 8.96 8.97
N LEU A 144 -0.52 8.64 9.16
CA LEU A 144 -1.65 9.42 8.67
C LEU A 144 -2.35 10.10 9.86
N PRO A 145 -2.17 11.42 10.05
CA PRO A 145 -2.81 12.16 11.13
C PRO A 145 -4.34 12.09 11.06
N GLN A 146 -5.00 12.24 12.22
CA GLN A 146 -6.44 12.07 12.37
C GLN A 146 -7.25 12.94 11.40
N ASP A 147 -6.87 14.22 11.23
CA ASP A 147 -7.60 15.12 10.34
C ASP A 147 -7.59 14.66 8.88
N GLY A 148 -6.42 14.21 8.39
CA GLY A 148 -6.29 13.66 7.04
C GLY A 148 -7.01 12.32 6.88
N LEU A 149 -7.03 11.50 7.93
CA LEU A 149 -7.77 10.24 7.97
C LEU A 149 -9.28 10.50 7.94
N ASP A 150 -9.78 11.44 8.76
CA ASP A 150 -11.19 11.83 8.80
C ASP A 150 -11.67 12.35 7.44
N GLU A 151 -10.89 13.25 6.82
CA GLU A 151 -11.21 13.79 5.51
C GLU A 151 -11.30 12.69 4.46
N PHE A 152 -10.31 11.80 4.41
CA PHE A 152 -10.29 10.72 3.43
C PHE A 152 -11.44 9.73 3.61
N VAL A 153 -11.69 9.27 4.85
CA VAL A 153 -12.80 8.37 5.17
C VAL A 153 -14.13 9.03 4.79
N GLN A 154 -14.34 10.30 5.15
CA GLN A 154 -15.56 11.02 4.81
C GLN A 154 -15.77 11.16 3.29
N GLN A 155 -14.70 11.43 2.53
CA GLN A 155 -14.78 11.46 1.06
C GLN A 155 -15.18 10.10 0.49
N CYS A 156 -14.66 9.00 1.03
CA CYS A 156 -15.02 7.65 0.63
C CYS A 156 -16.50 7.37 0.90
N TYR A 157 -17.01 7.73 2.07
CA TYR A 157 -18.44 7.58 2.40
C TYR A 157 -19.36 8.40 1.47
N ARG A 158 -19.03 9.67 1.23
CA ARG A 158 -19.82 10.53 0.33
C ARG A 158 -19.87 10.00 -1.12
N GLN A 159 -18.89 9.23 -1.53
CA GLN A 159 -18.77 8.71 -2.89
C GLN A 159 -19.09 7.21 -2.98
N ASP A 160 -19.67 6.62 -1.93
CA ASP A 160 -20.03 5.20 -1.88
C ASP A 160 -18.85 4.27 -2.27
N MET A 161 -17.66 4.54 -1.71
CA MET A 161 -16.46 3.75 -1.90
C MET A 161 -16.29 2.75 -0.77
N GLN A 162 -16.00 1.50 -1.10
CA GLN A 162 -15.50 0.53 -0.14
C GLN A 162 -14.04 0.84 0.19
N LEU A 163 -13.76 1.17 1.45
CA LEU A 163 -12.44 1.55 1.93
C LEU A 163 -11.77 0.42 2.68
N ALA A 164 -10.47 0.22 2.45
CA ALA A 164 -9.60 -0.61 3.27
C ALA A 164 -8.36 0.20 3.69
N LEU A 165 -7.95 0.05 4.95
CA LEU A 165 -6.80 0.75 5.53
C LEU A 165 -5.89 -0.24 6.25
N TYR A 166 -4.59 0.03 6.23
CA TYR A 166 -3.63 -0.73 7.01
C TYR A 166 -3.45 -0.06 8.39
N SER A 167 -3.82 -0.77 9.45
CA SER A 167 -3.62 -0.33 10.84
C SER A 167 -3.35 -1.52 11.74
N ILE A 168 -2.28 -1.49 12.51
CA ILE A 168 -1.77 -2.59 13.32
C ILE A 168 -1.85 -2.30 14.81
N GLY A 169 -1.40 -1.12 15.24
CA GLY A 169 -1.45 -0.70 16.64
C GLY A 169 -2.86 -0.35 17.09
N ASP A 170 -3.15 -0.62 18.36
CA ASP A 170 -4.46 -0.33 18.97
C ASP A 170 -4.84 1.15 18.87
N ARG A 171 -3.88 2.07 19.00
CA ARG A 171 -4.09 3.51 18.81
C ARG A 171 -4.40 3.86 17.34
N ALA A 172 -3.77 3.19 16.38
CA ALA A 172 -4.08 3.39 14.97
C ALA A 172 -5.47 2.85 14.61
N ILE A 173 -5.82 1.68 15.14
CA ILE A 173 -7.17 1.09 14.98
C ILE A 173 -8.24 2.01 15.57
N GLU A 174 -8.01 2.56 16.76
CA GLU A 174 -8.91 3.56 17.37
C GLU A 174 -9.10 4.77 16.47
N SER A 175 -8.00 5.32 15.89
CA SER A 175 -8.07 6.44 14.96
C SER A 175 -8.93 6.13 13.73
N VAL A 176 -8.80 4.92 13.17
CA VAL A 176 -9.62 4.47 12.03
C VAL A 176 -11.10 4.37 12.43
N LEU A 177 -11.40 3.75 13.57
CA LEU A 177 -12.77 3.60 14.05
C LEU A 177 -13.43 4.96 14.32
N LEU A 178 -12.70 5.91 14.90
CA LEU A 178 -13.19 7.28 15.13
C LEU A 178 -13.48 8.00 13.81
N ALA A 179 -12.64 7.84 12.78
CA ALA A 179 -12.91 8.43 11.47
C ALA A 179 -14.17 7.87 10.82
N HIS A 180 -14.39 6.55 10.89
CA HIS A 180 -15.61 5.90 10.42
C HIS A 180 -16.85 6.37 11.21
N GLU A 181 -16.76 6.43 12.54
CA GLU A 181 -17.86 6.91 13.39
C GLU A 181 -18.27 8.34 13.03
N ARG A 182 -17.29 9.23 12.80
CA ARG A 182 -17.54 10.61 12.40
C ARG A 182 -18.19 10.69 11.00
N ALA A 183 -17.76 9.86 10.06
CA ALA A 183 -18.33 9.83 8.72
C ALA A 183 -19.78 9.32 8.69
N ILE A 184 -20.13 8.34 9.54
CA ILE A 184 -21.50 7.79 9.64
C ILE A 184 -22.49 8.80 10.25
N ARG A 185 -22.01 9.66 11.15
CA ARG A 185 -22.87 10.62 11.87
C ARG A 185 -23.19 11.88 11.05
N GLN A 186 -22.60 12.08 9.89
CA GLN A 186 -22.81 13.23 8.99
C GLN A 186 -23.78 12.88 7.85
#